data_8449a497a5c76f532ddf4f7d2cdab02e
#
_entry.id   8449a497a5c76f532ddf4f7d2cdab02e
#
_cell.length_a   1.000
_cell.length_b   1.000
_cell.length_c   1.000
_cell.angle_alpha   90.00
_cell.angle_beta   90.00
_cell.angle_gamma   90.00
#
_symmetry.space_group_name_H-M   'P 1'
#
loop_
_entity.id
_entity.type
_entity.pdbx_description
1 polymer ?
#
loop_
_entity_poly.entity_id
_entity_poly.type
_entity_poly.pdbx_seq_one_letter_code
_entity_poly.pdbx_strand_id
1 'polypeptide(L)'
;MLFRILDIFLTLFHLIIIGFNLFGWIWKPRLHLILVLLTAGCWFILGIWFGWGYCPVTDWEWQIKENLGEQNLPNSFIKYYADKISGQNINSSLIDILTAGCFFIAAIISAYINFFRRKSKST
;
A
#
# COMPACT_ATOMS: atom_id res chain seq x y z
N MET A 1 -2.26 -0.38 -26.03
CA MET A 1 -2.74 0.94 -25.57
C MET A 1 -3.62 0.83 -24.33
N LEU A 2 -4.60 -0.02 -24.33
CA LEU A 2 -5.46 -0.16 -23.16
C LEU A 2 -4.68 -0.59 -21.92
N PHE A 3 -3.78 -1.56 -22.04
CA PHE A 3 -3.04 -2.02 -20.88
C PHE A 3 -2.12 -0.92 -20.34
N ARG A 4 -1.60 -0.05 -21.20
CA ARG A 4 -0.75 1.01 -20.71
C ARG A 4 -1.56 2.05 -19.93
N ILE A 5 -2.77 2.33 -20.37
CA ILE A 5 -3.65 3.23 -19.65
C ILE A 5 -4.03 2.63 -18.31
N LEU A 6 -4.33 1.32 -18.28
CA LEU A 6 -4.66 0.64 -17.03
C LEU A 6 -3.47 0.62 -16.08
N ASP A 7 -2.27 0.44 -16.60
CA ASP A 7 -1.07 0.46 -15.78
C ASP A 7 -0.91 1.82 -15.10
N ILE A 8 -1.06 2.90 -15.85
CA ILE A 8 -0.94 4.24 -15.29
C ILE A 8 -2.04 4.48 -14.25
N PHE A 9 -3.27 4.08 -14.56
CA PHE A 9 -4.38 4.28 -13.64
C PHE A 9 -4.15 3.53 -12.32
N LEU A 10 -3.76 2.26 -12.41
CA LEU A 10 -3.56 1.46 -11.20
C LEU A 10 -2.35 1.96 -10.39
N THR A 11 -1.32 2.44 -11.06
CA THR A 11 -0.17 2.99 -10.38
C THR A 11 -0.58 4.24 -9.58
N LEU A 12 -1.33 5.16 -10.21
CA LEU A 12 -1.77 6.35 -9.51
C LEU A 12 -2.72 6.03 -8.37
N PHE A 13 -3.62 5.09 -8.60
CA PHE A 13 -4.57 4.67 -7.58
C PHE A 13 -3.83 4.07 -6.38
N HIS A 14 -2.83 3.23 -6.64
CA HIS A 14 -2.06 2.61 -5.57
C HIS A 14 -1.25 3.66 -4.80
N LEU A 15 -0.66 4.63 -5.50
CA LEU A 15 0.07 5.71 -4.84
C LEU A 15 -0.84 6.54 -3.95
N ILE A 16 -2.07 6.78 -4.38
CA ILE A 16 -3.03 7.52 -3.58
C ILE A 16 -3.37 6.72 -2.32
N ILE A 17 -3.58 5.41 -2.45
CA ILE A 17 -3.87 4.57 -1.30
C ILE A 17 -2.70 4.57 -0.32
N ILE A 18 -1.48 4.43 -0.81
CA ILE A 18 -0.30 4.44 0.04
C ILE A 18 -0.17 5.77 0.76
N GLY A 19 -0.30 6.86 0.03
CA GLY A 19 -0.20 8.19 0.63
C GLY A 19 -1.26 8.43 1.68
N PHE A 20 -2.49 7.99 1.41
CA PHE A 20 -3.55 8.17 2.37
C PHE A 20 -3.34 7.28 3.60
N ASN A 21 -2.84 6.05 3.43
CA ASN A 21 -2.55 5.19 4.56
C ASN A 21 -1.48 5.78 5.48
N LEU A 22 -0.56 6.55 4.93
CA LEU A 22 0.50 7.14 5.74
C LEU A 22 0.11 8.49 6.33
N PHE A 23 -0.67 9.30 5.60
CA PHE A 23 -0.91 10.67 6.01
C PHE A 23 -2.37 11.06 6.14
N GLY A 24 -3.29 10.20 5.79
CA GLY A 24 -4.72 10.53 5.81
C GLY A 24 -5.28 10.85 7.17
N TRP A 25 -4.58 10.43 8.24
CA TRP A 25 -5.00 10.74 9.59
C TRP A 25 -5.02 12.25 9.85
N ILE A 26 -4.32 13.01 9.04
CA ILE A 26 -4.29 14.45 9.17
C ILE A 26 -5.60 15.06 8.68
N TRP A 27 -6.14 14.51 7.58
CA TRP A 27 -7.34 15.07 6.99
C TRP A 27 -8.64 14.40 7.42
N LYS A 28 -8.69 13.10 7.37
CA LYS A 28 -9.92 12.38 7.66
C LYS A 28 -9.61 11.16 8.51
N PRO A 29 -9.46 11.36 9.80
CA PRO A 29 -9.02 10.27 10.68
C PRO A 29 -9.92 9.04 10.65
N ARG A 30 -11.23 9.24 10.55
CA ARG A 30 -12.12 8.08 10.55
C ARG A 30 -11.99 7.27 9.26
N LEU A 31 -11.91 7.94 8.13
CA LEU A 31 -11.72 7.26 6.85
C LEU A 31 -10.35 6.59 6.83
N HIS A 32 -9.35 7.23 7.42
CA HIS A 32 -8.01 6.66 7.49
C HIS A 32 -8.05 5.35 8.28
N LEU A 33 -8.77 5.32 9.41
CA LEU A 33 -8.86 4.10 10.19
C LEU A 33 -9.50 2.97 9.36
N ILE A 34 -10.55 3.29 8.61
CA ILE A 34 -11.21 2.30 7.77
C ILE A 34 -10.24 1.74 6.72
N LEU A 35 -9.50 2.62 6.05
CA LEU A 35 -8.56 2.16 5.04
C LEU A 35 -7.40 1.37 5.62
N VAL A 36 -6.92 1.77 6.80
CA VAL A 36 -5.86 1.02 7.48
C VAL A 36 -6.35 -0.38 7.81
N LEU A 37 -7.59 -0.50 8.30
CA LEU A 37 -8.13 -1.80 8.62
C LEU A 37 -8.32 -2.66 7.38
N LEU A 38 -8.75 -2.06 6.27
CA LEU A 38 -8.88 -2.79 5.02
C LEU A 38 -7.51 -3.26 4.51
N THR A 39 -6.50 -2.42 4.61
CA THR A 39 -5.16 -2.78 4.17
C THR A 39 -4.62 -3.92 5.04
N ALA A 40 -4.80 -3.82 6.35
CA ALA A 40 -4.34 -4.87 7.24
C ALA A 40 -5.08 -6.18 6.95
N GLY A 41 -6.37 -6.11 6.66
CA GLY A 41 -7.14 -7.28 6.28
C GLY A 41 -6.58 -7.93 5.03
N CYS A 42 -6.26 -7.14 4.02
CA CYS A 42 -5.67 -7.68 2.81
C CYS A 42 -4.32 -8.35 3.10
N TRP A 43 -3.49 -7.71 3.91
CA TRP A 43 -2.17 -8.24 4.18
C TRP A 43 -2.22 -9.55 4.98
N PHE A 44 -3.12 -9.65 5.95
CA PHE A 44 -3.13 -10.78 6.86
C PHE A 44 -4.17 -11.84 6.50
N ILE A 45 -5.35 -11.46 6.08
CA ILE A 45 -6.39 -12.42 5.74
C ILE A 45 -6.14 -13.02 4.36
N LEU A 46 -5.96 -12.18 3.35
CA LEU A 46 -5.66 -12.67 2.02
C LEU A 46 -4.26 -13.25 1.97
N GLY A 47 -3.39 -12.76 2.83
CA GLY A 47 -2.03 -13.27 2.92
C GLY A 47 -1.96 -14.73 3.32
N ILE A 48 -2.99 -15.26 4.00
CA ILE A 48 -3.00 -16.65 4.35
C ILE A 48 -3.00 -17.51 3.08
N TRP A 49 -3.72 -17.05 2.04
CA TRP A 49 -3.76 -17.80 0.80
C TRP A 49 -2.71 -17.39 -0.22
N PHE A 50 -2.34 -16.12 -0.27
CA PHE A 50 -1.47 -15.61 -1.32
C PHE A 50 -0.09 -15.15 -0.85
N GLY A 51 0.15 -15.14 0.43
CA GLY A 51 1.43 -14.68 1.00
C GLY A 51 1.28 -13.39 1.79
N TRP A 52 2.05 -13.27 2.86
CA TRP A 52 1.97 -12.11 3.71
C TRP A 52 2.26 -10.83 2.93
N GLY A 53 1.52 -9.80 3.22
CA GLY A 53 1.71 -8.53 2.52
C GLY A 53 1.00 -8.44 1.19
N TYR A 54 0.13 -9.41 0.89
CA TYR A 54 -0.57 -9.42 -0.38
C TYR A 54 -1.46 -8.20 -0.54
N CYS A 55 -1.46 -7.61 -1.72
CA CYS A 55 -2.32 -6.49 -2.05
C CYS A 55 -2.98 -6.77 -3.41
N PRO A 56 -4.33 -6.83 -3.46
CA PRO A 56 -5.01 -7.10 -4.72
C PRO A 56 -4.69 -6.08 -5.82
N VAL A 57 -4.51 -4.82 -5.44
CA VAL A 57 -4.19 -3.78 -6.42
C VAL A 57 -2.83 -4.03 -7.05
N THR A 58 -1.85 -4.45 -6.24
CA THR A 58 -0.53 -4.80 -6.77
C THR A 58 -0.63 -6.00 -7.70
N ASP A 59 -1.43 -7.00 -7.33
CA ASP A 59 -1.59 -8.18 -8.15
C ASP A 59 -2.18 -7.81 -9.51
N TRP A 60 -3.22 -6.99 -9.53
CA TRP A 60 -3.82 -6.56 -10.78
C TRP A 60 -2.82 -5.76 -11.61
N GLU A 61 -2.07 -4.89 -10.97
CA GLU A 61 -1.09 -4.07 -11.69
C GLU A 61 0.00 -4.95 -12.30
N TRP A 62 0.45 -5.99 -11.57
CA TRP A 62 1.49 -6.87 -12.10
C TRP A 62 0.97 -7.67 -13.29
N GLN A 63 -0.29 -8.09 -13.27
CA GLN A 63 -0.86 -8.77 -14.42
C GLN A 63 -0.86 -7.87 -15.66
N ILE A 64 -1.19 -6.60 -15.48
CA ILE A 64 -1.16 -5.64 -16.58
C ILE A 64 0.29 -5.44 -17.07
N LYS A 65 1.24 -5.32 -16.16
CA LYS A 65 2.63 -5.13 -16.56
C LYS A 65 3.17 -6.34 -17.29
N GLU A 66 2.76 -7.53 -16.89
CA GLU A 66 3.18 -8.74 -17.60
C GLU A 66 2.64 -8.75 -19.02
N ASN A 67 1.43 -8.26 -19.22
CA ASN A 67 0.88 -8.17 -20.55
C ASN A 67 1.61 -7.11 -21.38
N LEU A 68 2.31 -6.16 -20.74
CA LEU A 68 3.09 -5.18 -21.44
C LEU A 68 4.54 -5.65 -21.67
N GLY A 69 4.86 -6.87 -21.25
CA GLY A 69 6.18 -7.44 -21.50
C GLY A 69 7.16 -7.38 -20.35
N GLU A 70 6.74 -6.90 -19.18
CA GLU A 70 7.65 -6.82 -18.04
C GLU A 70 7.73 -8.17 -17.35
N GLN A 71 8.90 -8.49 -16.81
CA GLN A 71 9.13 -9.76 -16.16
C GLN A 71 9.89 -9.58 -14.87
N ASN A 72 9.93 -10.62 -14.07
CA ASN A 72 10.68 -10.63 -12.81
C ASN A 72 10.25 -9.52 -11.87
N LEU A 73 8.93 -9.32 -11.78
CA LEU A 73 8.39 -8.27 -10.91
C LEU A 73 8.48 -8.71 -9.45
N PRO A 74 8.93 -7.81 -8.56
CA PRO A 74 9.02 -8.15 -7.15
C PRO A 74 7.64 -8.23 -6.53
N ASN A 75 7.53 -8.81 -5.33
CA ASN A 75 6.26 -8.93 -4.68
C ASN A 75 5.75 -7.61 -4.14
N SER A 76 6.59 -6.64 -3.92
CA SER A 76 6.21 -5.38 -3.31
C SER A 76 6.17 -4.26 -4.34
N PHE A 77 5.07 -3.52 -4.36
CA PHE A 77 4.94 -2.34 -5.19
C PHE A 77 6.02 -1.31 -4.84
N ILE A 78 6.25 -1.14 -3.53
CA ILE A 78 7.23 -0.16 -3.07
C ILE A 78 8.63 -0.56 -3.53
N LYS A 79 8.95 -1.85 -3.44
CA LYS A 79 10.26 -2.30 -3.88
C LYS A 79 10.43 -2.09 -5.39
N TYR A 80 9.39 -2.36 -6.17
CA TYR A 80 9.49 -2.19 -7.62
C TYR A 80 9.90 -0.76 -7.98
N TYR A 81 9.23 0.22 -7.38
CA TYR A 81 9.53 1.60 -7.70
C TYR A 81 10.80 2.10 -7.02
N ALA A 82 11.13 1.59 -5.82
CA ALA A 82 12.39 1.96 -5.19
C ALA A 82 13.57 1.48 -6.03
N ASP A 83 13.50 0.25 -6.55
CA ASP A 83 14.56 -0.26 -7.41
C ASP A 83 14.65 0.55 -8.70
N LYS A 84 13.51 0.89 -9.27
CA LYS A 84 13.50 1.62 -10.52
C LYS A 84 14.05 3.03 -10.35
N ILE A 85 13.71 3.72 -9.29
CA ILE A 85 14.17 5.07 -9.06
C ILE A 85 15.65 5.09 -8.68
N SER A 86 16.09 4.16 -7.82
CA SER A 86 17.47 4.14 -7.36
C SER A 86 18.42 3.52 -8.37
N GLY A 87 17.91 2.72 -9.27
CA GLY A 87 18.76 2.00 -10.23
C GLY A 87 19.46 0.81 -9.60
N GLN A 88 19.04 0.39 -8.40
CA GLN A 88 19.69 -0.72 -7.71
C GLN A 88 18.65 -1.75 -7.29
N ASN A 89 19.12 -2.91 -6.89
CA ASN A 89 18.23 -3.95 -6.39
C ASN A 89 18.26 -3.88 -4.88
N ILE A 90 17.30 -3.19 -4.29
CA ILE A 90 17.27 -2.98 -2.86
C ILE A 90 16.77 -4.24 -2.17
N ASN A 91 17.33 -4.52 -1.00
CA ASN A 91 16.99 -5.73 -0.25
C ASN A 91 15.49 -5.77 0.06
N SER A 92 14.83 -6.87 -0.32
CA SER A 92 13.39 -7.01 -0.10
C SER A 92 13.03 -6.97 1.37
N SER A 93 13.83 -7.61 2.23
CA SER A 93 13.53 -7.60 3.66
C SER A 93 13.57 -6.20 4.23
N LEU A 94 14.52 -5.38 3.79
CA LEU A 94 14.61 -4.01 4.25
C LEU A 94 13.39 -3.23 3.83
N ILE A 95 12.96 -3.36 2.59
CA ILE A 95 11.78 -2.66 2.08
C ILE A 95 10.54 -3.11 2.86
N ASP A 96 10.40 -4.42 3.09
CA ASP A 96 9.23 -4.94 3.79
C ASP A 96 9.19 -4.45 5.23
N ILE A 97 10.33 -4.42 5.91
CA ILE A 97 10.40 -3.94 7.28
C ILE A 97 10.05 -2.46 7.36
N LEU A 98 10.59 -1.65 6.44
CA LEU A 98 10.29 -0.24 6.43
C LEU A 98 8.82 0.03 6.11
N THR A 99 8.28 -0.69 5.15
CA THR A 99 6.87 -0.53 4.76
C THR A 99 5.96 -0.91 5.92
N ALA A 100 6.20 -2.07 6.52
CA ALA A 100 5.37 -2.54 7.63
C ALA A 100 5.51 -1.61 8.82
N GLY A 101 6.73 -1.15 9.11
CA GLY A 101 6.96 -0.23 10.22
C GLY A 101 6.21 1.07 10.04
N CYS A 102 6.28 1.68 8.86
CA CYS A 102 5.57 2.91 8.58
C CYS A 102 4.06 2.70 8.66
N PHE A 103 3.59 1.57 8.15
CA PHE A 103 2.17 1.26 8.19
C PHE A 103 1.68 1.10 9.64
N PHE A 104 2.44 0.38 10.47
CA PHE A 104 2.04 0.18 11.85
C PHE A 104 2.07 1.48 12.65
N ILE A 105 3.04 2.36 12.39
CA ILE A 105 3.06 3.67 13.03
C ILE A 105 1.82 4.46 12.64
N ALA A 106 1.46 4.45 11.36
CA ALA A 106 0.26 5.14 10.90
C ALA A 106 -0.99 4.53 11.52
N ALA A 107 -1.03 3.21 11.67
CA ALA A 107 -2.16 2.54 12.28
C ALA A 107 -2.31 2.92 13.76
N ILE A 108 -1.19 3.01 14.47
CA ILE A 108 -1.21 3.40 15.88
C ILE A 108 -1.70 4.84 16.00
N ILE A 109 -1.23 5.74 15.15
CA ILE A 109 -1.68 7.12 15.16
C ILE A 109 -3.17 7.18 14.89
N SER A 110 -3.65 6.41 13.93
CA SER A 110 -5.06 6.40 13.58
C SER A 110 -5.91 5.92 14.75
N ALA A 111 -5.48 4.85 15.41
CA ALA A 111 -6.21 4.34 16.55
C ALA A 111 -6.23 5.36 17.68
N TYR A 112 -5.10 6.00 17.95
CA TYR A 112 -5.02 7.00 18.98
C TYR A 112 -5.99 8.14 18.71
N ILE A 113 -5.96 8.68 17.51
CA ILE A 113 -6.82 9.80 17.16
C ILE A 113 -8.29 9.42 17.22
N ASN A 114 -8.64 8.26 16.71
CA ASN A 114 -10.04 7.85 16.64
C ASN A 114 -10.63 7.40 17.98
N PHE A 115 -9.79 6.87 18.87
CA PHE A 115 -10.30 6.34 20.12
C PHE A 115 -9.96 7.20 21.32
N PHE A 116 -8.97 8.04 21.26
CA PHE A 116 -8.58 8.84 22.40
C PHE A 116 -8.78 10.33 22.21
N ARG A 117 -8.66 10.83 21.01
CA ARG A 117 -8.83 12.24 20.77
C ARG A 117 -10.10 12.60 20.10
N ARG A 118 -10.97 11.61 19.87
CA ARG A 118 -12.02 11.90 19.09
C ARG A 118 -13.03 12.70 19.69
N LYS A 119 -13.07 13.11 20.79
CA LYS A 119 -14.10 13.74 21.28
C LYS A 119 -14.53 14.79 20.43
N SER A 120 -13.89 15.25 19.70
CA SER A 120 -14.29 16.28 19.01
C SER A 120 -15.03 15.93 17.91
N LYS A 121 -15.50 15.68 17.44
CA LYS A 121 -16.16 15.49 16.45
C LYS A 121 -15.72 15.08 15.47
N SER A 122 -15.65 14.76 14.92
CA SER A 122 -15.28 14.45 14.22
C SER A 122 -15.14 14.25 13.02
N THR A 123 -15.06 14.05 12.48
CA THR A 123 -14.83 13.98 11.23
C THR A 123 -15.53 13.65 10.44
#